data_37b2917a8a3c7006ec91b7e4faf0626b
#
_entry.id   37b2917a8a3c7006ec91b7e4faf0626b
#
_cell.length_a   1.000
_cell.length_b   1.000
_cell.length_c   1.000
_cell.angle_alpha   90.00
_cell.angle_beta   90.00
_cell.angle_gamma   90.00
#
_symmetry.space_group_name_H-M   'P 1'
#
loop_
_entity.id
_entity.type
_entity.pdbx_description
1 polymer ?
#
loop_
_entity_poly.entity_id
_entity_poly.type
_entity_poly.pdbx_seq_one_letter_code
_entity_poly.pdbx_strand_id
1 'polypeptide(L)'
;MRRLRAGAFAAALLIGNAALAHEGATGIVKQRMDEMERVGRVVKRINERLKSTRGLADIARDAEEVQAVAARIPSLFPPGSRDGHSEARPAVWERRPEFEAASRALVEESGKLAAAARSGEEPAIAAQFRSVTQACNGCHDAFRARERR
;
A
#
# COMPACT_ATOMS: atom_id res chain seq x y z
N MET A 1 38.99 -12.52 52.56
CA MET A 1 37.54 -12.30 52.33
C MET A 1 37.38 -11.36 51.14
N ARG A 2 37.13 -11.92 49.93
CA ARG A 2 37.01 -11.19 48.68
C ARG A 2 35.52 -11.07 48.32
N ARG A 3 34.97 -9.85 48.34
CA ARG A 3 33.57 -9.60 47.97
C ARG A 3 33.46 -9.46 46.44
N LEU A 4 32.79 -10.42 45.77
CA LEU A 4 32.40 -10.32 44.39
C LEU A 4 31.22 -9.31 44.26
N ARG A 5 31.42 -8.27 43.46
CA ARG A 5 30.37 -7.36 43.03
C ARG A 5 29.75 -7.92 41.75
N ALA A 6 28.49 -8.34 41.81
CA ALA A 6 27.70 -8.70 40.65
C ALA A 6 27.26 -7.42 39.93
N GLY A 7 27.76 -7.22 38.71
CA GLY A 7 27.31 -6.17 37.82
C GLY A 7 26.07 -6.65 37.10
N ALA A 8 24.94 -6.00 37.32
CA ALA A 8 23.72 -6.20 36.51
C ALA A 8 23.86 -5.50 35.18
N PHE A 9 23.95 -6.25 34.07
CA PHE A 9 23.83 -5.73 32.71
C PHE A 9 22.35 -5.51 32.42
N ALA A 10 21.91 -4.26 32.36
CA ALA A 10 20.61 -3.88 31.83
C ALA A 10 20.67 -3.94 30.30
N ALA A 11 20.05 -4.96 29.71
CA ALA A 11 19.81 -5.04 28.29
C ALA A 11 18.70 -4.05 27.92
N ALA A 12 19.07 -2.92 27.32
CA ALA A 12 18.12 -2.00 26.73
C ALA A 12 17.53 -2.64 25.46
N LEU A 13 16.27 -3.04 25.52
CA LEU A 13 15.48 -3.42 24.34
C LEU A 13 15.25 -2.19 23.48
N LEU A 14 15.95 -2.13 22.35
CA LEU A 14 15.63 -1.21 21.26
C LEU A 14 14.34 -1.71 20.58
N ILE A 15 13.19 -1.26 21.06
CA ILE A 15 11.91 -1.43 20.37
C ILE A 15 11.94 -0.49 19.17
N GLY A 16 12.04 -1.07 17.97
CA GLY A 16 12.14 -0.33 16.72
C GLY A 16 10.92 0.57 16.49
N ASN A 17 11.20 1.85 16.25
CA ASN A 17 10.24 2.92 15.97
C ASN A 17 9.64 2.86 14.56
N ALA A 18 9.04 1.73 14.15
CA ALA A 18 8.32 1.67 12.87
C ALA A 18 6.85 2.15 12.95
N ALA A 19 6.35 2.46 14.15
CA ALA A 19 4.96 2.85 14.38
C ALA A 19 4.70 4.36 14.33
N LEU A 20 5.72 5.22 14.25
CA LEU A 20 5.59 6.66 14.45
C LEU A 20 5.17 7.47 13.21
N ALA A 21 5.14 6.86 12.02
CA ALA A 21 4.78 7.58 10.79
C ALA A 21 3.28 7.97 10.71
N HIS A 22 2.43 7.37 11.54
CA HIS A 22 0.98 7.64 11.55
C HIS A 22 0.52 8.49 12.75
N GLU A 23 1.40 8.76 13.72
CA GLU A 23 1.06 9.59 14.89
C GLU A 23 0.93 11.06 14.46
N GLY A 24 -0.28 11.60 14.61
CA GLY A 24 -0.61 13.01 14.33
C GLY A 24 -1.41 13.26 13.06
N ALA A 25 -1.50 12.35 12.11
CA ALA A 25 -2.38 12.52 10.95
C ALA A 25 -3.85 12.43 11.36
N THR A 26 -4.67 13.39 10.90
CA THR A 26 -6.11 13.44 11.17
C THR A 26 -6.91 13.64 9.88
N GLY A 27 -8.23 13.55 9.97
CA GLY A 27 -9.13 13.87 8.86
C GLY A 27 -8.82 13.10 7.58
N ILE A 28 -8.84 13.79 6.44
CA ILE A 28 -8.65 13.18 5.11
C ILE A 28 -7.23 12.61 4.92
N VAL A 29 -6.23 13.17 5.58
CA VAL A 29 -4.85 12.69 5.50
C VAL A 29 -4.74 11.32 6.15
N LYS A 30 -5.29 11.16 7.36
CA LYS A 30 -5.36 9.85 8.01
C LYS A 30 -6.15 8.85 7.17
N GLN A 31 -7.31 9.24 6.64
CA GLN A 31 -8.15 8.36 5.83
C GLN A 31 -7.39 7.81 4.62
N ARG A 32 -6.64 8.66 3.87
CA ARG A 32 -5.86 8.17 2.71
C ARG A 32 -4.73 7.25 3.12
N MET A 33 -4.07 7.50 4.26
CA MET A 33 -3.02 6.64 4.78
C MET A 33 -3.58 5.26 5.16
N ASP A 34 -4.70 5.22 5.87
CA ASP A 34 -5.39 3.99 6.26
C ASP A 34 -5.81 3.16 5.01
N GLU A 35 -6.34 3.82 3.97
CA GLU A 35 -6.73 3.15 2.72
C GLU A 35 -5.52 2.64 1.93
N MET A 36 -4.41 3.38 1.87
CA MET A 36 -3.18 2.90 1.23
C MET A 36 -2.59 1.71 1.98
N GLU A 37 -2.57 1.73 3.31
CA GLU A 37 -2.13 0.62 4.13
C GLU A 37 -3.03 -0.62 3.93
N ARG A 38 -4.35 -0.41 3.86
CA ARG A 38 -5.32 -1.46 3.53
C ARG A 38 -5.00 -2.13 2.20
N VAL A 39 -4.80 -1.35 1.14
CA VAL A 39 -4.39 -1.87 -0.18
C VAL A 39 -3.08 -2.65 -0.08
N GLY A 40 -2.09 -2.14 0.64
CA GLY A 40 -0.81 -2.83 0.86
C GLY A 40 -0.99 -4.21 1.49
N ARG A 41 -1.85 -4.33 2.52
CA ARG A 41 -2.18 -5.62 3.14
C ARG A 41 -2.87 -6.59 2.16
N VAL A 42 -3.78 -6.08 1.34
CA VAL A 42 -4.47 -6.90 0.32
C VAL A 42 -3.50 -7.40 -0.73
N VAL A 43 -2.67 -6.54 -1.28
CA VAL A 43 -1.64 -6.89 -2.28
C VAL A 43 -0.67 -7.94 -1.73
N LYS A 44 -0.24 -7.80 -0.47
CA LYS A 44 0.58 -8.81 0.21
C LYS A 44 -0.14 -10.15 0.29
N ARG A 45 -1.42 -10.17 0.67
CA ARG A 45 -2.25 -11.39 0.74
C ARG A 45 -2.38 -12.09 -0.62
N ILE A 46 -2.61 -11.32 -1.70
CA ILE A 46 -2.64 -11.86 -3.07
C ILE A 46 -1.30 -12.53 -3.41
N ASN A 47 -0.18 -11.86 -3.13
CA ASN A 47 1.15 -12.39 -3.40
C ASN A 47 1.43 -13.70 -2.62
N GLU A 48 0.99 -13.80 -1.37
CA GLU A 48 1.11 -15.01 -0.55
C GLU A 48 0.27 -16.16 -1.10
N ARG A 49 -0.96 -15.89 -1.59
CA ARG A 49 -1.80 -16.89 -2.25
C ARG A 49 -1.15 -17.42 -3.53
N LEU A 50 -0.60 -16.53 -4.36
CA LEU A 50 0.11 -16.93 -5.58
C LEU A 50 1.34 -17.79 -5.28
N LYS A 51 2.14 -17.44 -4.27
CA LYS A 51 3.31 -18.22 -3.86
C LYS A 51 2.97 -19.61 -3.33
N SER A 52 1.86 -19.72 -2.63
CA SER A 52 1.44 -21.00 -2.02
C SER A 52 0.52 -21.81 -2.92
N THR A 53 0.06 -21.26 -4.03
CA THR A 53 -0.98 -21.81 -4.93
C THR A 53 -2.29 -22.19 -4.19
N ARG A 54 -2.55 -21.54 -3.05
CA ARG A 54 -3.72 -21.81 -2.22
C ARG A 54 -4.66 -20.61 -2.19
N GLY A 55 -5.96 -20.86 -2.23
CA GLY A 55 -6.97 -19.82 -2.16
C GLY A 55 -6.96 -18.88 -3.38
N LEU A 56 -6.60 -19.38 -4.56
CA LEU A 56 -6.56 -18.60 -5.80
C LEU A 56 -7.93 -17.99 -6.14
N ALA A 57 -9.02 -18.71 -5.84
CA ALA A 57 -10.38 -18.19 -6.03
C ALA A 57 -10.69 -16.94 -5.19
N ASP A 58 -10.05 -16.81 -4.01
CA ASP A 58 -10.23 -15.62 -3.16
C ASP A 58 -9.55 -14.37 -3.71
N ILE A 59 -8.59 -14.52 -4.65
CA ILE A 59 -7.91 -13.40 -5.28
C ILE A 59 -8.89 -12.49 -6.01
N ALA A 60 -10.00 -13.03 -6.54
CA ALA A 60 -11.03 -12.22 -7.17
C ALA A 60 -11.61 -11.16 -6.22
N ARG A 61 -11.96 -11.57 -5.00
CA ARG A 61 -12.45 -10.66 -3.95
C ARG A 61 -11.38 -9.67 -3.49
N ASP A 62 -10.15 -10.14 -3.31
CA ASP A 62 -9.03 -9.30 -2.94
C ASP A 62 -8.77 -8.23 -4.02
N ALA A 63 -8.83 -8.59 -5.30
CA ALA A 63 -8.67 -7.66 -6.41
C ALA A 63 -9.80 -6.63 -6.50
N GLU A 64 -11.05 -7.05 -6.24
CA GLU A 64 -12.20 -6.15 -6.16
C GLU A 64 -12.06 -5.15 -5.00
N GLU A 65 -11.48 -5.57 -3.87
CA GLU A 65 -11.18 -4.68 -2.75
C GLU A 65 -10.17 -3.61 -3.17
N VAL A 66 -9.09 -3.98 -3.87
CA VAL A 66 -8.13 -3.01 -4.44
C VAL A 66 -8.81 -2.07 -5.42
N GLN A 67 -9.63 -2.59 -6.34
CA GLN A 67 -10.38 -1.82 -7.32
C GLN A 67 -11.28 -0.77 -6.67
N ALA A 68 -12.03 -1.16 -5.63
CA ALA A 68 -12.94 -0.27 -4.92
C ALA A 68 -12.19 0.87 -4.20
N VAL A 69 -11.02 0.60 -3.61
CA VAL A 69 -10.18 1.65 -3.03
C VAL A 69 -9.60 2.53 -4.13
N ALA A 70 -9.07 1.94 -5.21
CA ALA A 70 -8.49 2.66 -6.34
C ALA A 70 -9.47 3.69 -6.91
N ALA A 71 -10.74 3.34 -7.08
CA ALA A 71 -11.77 4.25 -7.57
C ALA A 71 -11.99 5.49 -6.69
N ARG A 72 -11.68 5.39 -5.39
CA ARG A 72 -11.81 6.50 -4.43
C ARG A 72 -10.53 7.31 -4.24
N ILE A 73 -9.38 6.85 -4.74
CA ILE A 73 -8.09 7.54 -4.54
C ILE A 73 -8.18 9.04 -4.88
N PRO A 74 -8.76 9.47 -6.03
CA PRO A 74 -8.82 10.90 -6.34
C PRO A 74 -9.53 11.73 -5.29
N SER A 75 -10.61 11.23 -4.69
CA SER A 75 -11.38 11.95 -3.66
C SER A 75 -10.65 12.06 -2.31
N LEU A 76 -9.65 11.19 -2.07
CA LEU A 76 -8.83 11.25 -0.87
C LEU A 76 -7.77 12.37 -0.91
N PHE A 77 -7.62 13.05 -2.05
CA PHE A 77 -6.66 14.13 -2.26
C PHE A 77 -7.35 15.43 -2.72
N PRO A 78 -8.28 15.99 -1.93
CA PRO A 78 -8.91 17.24 -2.30
C PRO A 78 -7.88 18.40 -2.30
N PRO A 79 -8.18 19.52 -3.00
CA PRO A 79 -7.33 20.71 -2.95
C PRO A 79 -7.06 21.15 -1.51
N GLY A 80 -5.83 21.57 -1.23
CA GLY A 80 -5.44 22.05 0.09
C GLY A 80 -5.20 20.97 1.16
N SER A 81 -5.36 19.68 0.84
CA SER A 81 -5.17 18.59 1.80
C SER A 81 -3.72 18.08 1.92
N ARG A 82 -2.74 18.91 1.54
CA ARG A 82 -1.33 18.63 1.76
C ARG A 82 -0.97 18.99 3.21
N ASP A 83 -0.37 18.06 3.94
CA ASP A 83 0.24 18.33 5.24
C ASP A 83 1.56 17.57 5.41
N GLY A 84 2.29 17.87 6.49
CA GLY A 84 3.61 17.30 6.76
C GLY A 84 3.62 15.81 7.10
N HIS A 85 2.48 15.20 7.39
CA HIS A 85 2.34 13.76 7.67
C HIS A 85 2.14 12.93 6.41
N SER A 86 1.88 13.59 5.27
CA SER A 86 1.61 12.93 3.99
C SER A 86 2.86 12.88 3.13
N GLU A 87 3.15 11.71 2.58
CA GLU A 87 4.19 11.53 1.56
C GLU A 87 3.73 11.92 0.15
N ALA A 88 2.54 12.49 0.01
CA ALA A 88 2.05 12.97 -1.28
C ALA A 88 2.90 14.13 -1.80
N ARG A 89 3.40 14.00 -3.05
CA ARG A 89 4.11 15.09 -3.72
C ARG A 89 3.15 16.18 -4.17
N PRO A 90 3.61 17.45 -4.35
CA PRO A 90 2.81 18.53 -4.95
C PRO A 90 2.17 18.14 -6.29
N ALA A 91 2.86 17.31 -7.07
CA ALA A 91 2.41 16.78 -8.35
C ALA A 91 1.02 16.13 -8.32
N VAL A 92 0.54 15.62 -7.16
CA VAL A 92 -0.82 15.10 -7.00
C VAL A 92 -1.87 16.15 -7.35
N TRP A 93 -1.63 17.41 -7.01
CA TRP A 93 -2.54 18.53 -7.25
C TRP A 93 -2.16 19.33 -8.50
N GLU A 94 -0.87 19.46 -8.81
CA GLU A 94 -0.35 20.20 -9.96
C GLU A 94 -0.59 19.47 -11.27
N ARG A 95 -0.49 18.12 -11.27
CA ARG A 95 -0.72 17.26 -12.43
C ARG A 95 -1.94 16.37 -12.23
N ARG A 96 -3.04 16.99 -11.82
CA ARG A 96 -4.27 16.29 -11.42
C ARG A 96 -4.79 15.31 -12.48
N PRO A 97 -4.88 15.64 -13.78
CA PRO A 97 -5.32 14.69 -14.80
C PRO A 97 -4.47 13.42 -14.89
N GLU A 98 -3.15 13.54 -14.72
CA GLU A 98 -2.22 12.41 -14.74
C GLU A 98 -2.39 11.55 -13.47
N PHE A 99 -2.59 12.18 -12.31
CA PHE A 99 -2.86 11.46 -11.07
C PHE A 99 -4.15 10.65 -11.14
N GLU A 100 -5.21 11.22 -11.68
CA GLU A 100 -6.48 10.52 -11.91
C GLU A 100 -6.36 9.41 -12.95
N ALA A 101 -5.54 9.61 -14.00
CA ALA A 101 -5.25 8.57 -14.96
C ALA A 101 -4.52 7.38 -14.33
N ALA A 102 -3.55 7.63 -13.43
CA ALA A 102 -2.87 6.58 -12.69
C ALA A 102 -3.82 5.80 -11.78
N SER A 103 -4.77 6.49 -11.13
CA SER A 103 -5.83 5.84 -10.34
C SER A 103 -6.72 4.95 -11.22
N ARG A 104 -7.18 5.45 -12.37
CA ARG A 104 -7.98 4.68 -13.33
C ARG A 104 -7.25 3.44 -13.85
N ALA A 105 -5.94 3.54 -14.11
CA ALA A 105 -5.13 2.39 -14.50
C ALA A 105 -5.15 1.30 -13.43
N LEU A 106 -5.03 1.65 -12.15
CA LEU A 106 -5.13 0.68 -11.07
C LEU A 106 -6.53 0.05 -10.98
N VAL A 107 -7.61 0.83 -11.18
CA VAL A 107 -8.99 0.32 -11.25
C VAL A 107 -9.12 -0.73 -12.36
N GLU A 108 -8.60 -0.42 -13.54
CA GLU A 108 -8.67 -1.31 -14.70
C GLU A 108 -7.89 -2.60 -14.48
N GLU A 109 -6.63 -2.50 -14.05
CA GLU A 109 -5.78 -3.67 -13.85
C GLU A 109 -6.27 -4.56 -12.71
N SER A 110 -6.84 -3.98 -11.65
CA SER A 110 -7.46 -4.75 -10.56
C SER A 110 -8.73 -5.47 -11.03
N GLY A 111 -9.53 -4.85 -11.89
CA GLY A 111 -10.70 -5.49 -12.49
C GLY A 111 -10.31 -6.67 -13.39
N LYS A 112 -9.26 -6.53 -14.21
CA LYS A 112 -8.70 -7.63 -15.00
C LYS A 112 -8.16 -8.76 -14.13
N LEU A 113 -7.52 -8.44 -12.99
CA LEU A 113 -7.05 -9.44 -12.03
C LEU A 113 -8.21 -10.21 -11.42
N ALA A 114 -9.30 -9.54 -11.05
CA ALA A 114 -10.50 -10.20 -10.54
C ALA A 114 -11.10 -11.16 -11.58
N ALA A 115 -11.14 -10.76 -12.86
CA ALA A 115 -11.60 -11.62 -13.95
C ALA A 115 -10.68 -12.83 -14.16
N ALA A 116 -9.37 -12.62 -14.19
CA ALA A 116 -8.39 -13.71 -14.30
C ALA A 116 -8.50 -14.71 -13.13
N ALA A 117 -8.69 -14.20 -11.90
CA ALA A 117 -8.84 -15.06 -10.73
C ALA A 117 -10.11 -15.94 -10.82
N ARG A 118 -11.19 -15.44 -11.42
CA ARG A 118 -12.41 -16.24 -11.64
C ARG A 118 -12.27 -17.32 -12.70
N SER A 119 -11.35 -17.13 -13.67
CA SER A 119 -11.07 -18.19 -14.66
C SER A 119 -10.26 -19.35 -14.06
N GLY A 120 -9.55 -19.12 -12.95
CA GLY A 120 -8.77 -20.14 -12.25
C GLY A 120 -7.40 -20.44 -12.88
N GLU A 121 -7.04 -19.76 -13.98
CA GLU A 121 -5.79 -19.97 -14.70
C GLU A 121 -4.61 -19.28 -13.99
N GLU A 122 -3.86 -20.02 -13.16
CA GLU A 122 -2.77 -19.48 -12.34
C GLU A 122 -1.76 -18.62 -13.12
N PRO A 123 -1.26 -19.01 -14.31
CA PRO A 123 -0.34 -18.17 -15.07
C PRO A 123 -0.95 -16.82 -15.49
N ALA A 124 -2.24 -16.79 -15.80
CA ALA A 124 -2.97 -15.56 -16.14
C ALA A 124 -3.14 -14.66 -14.91
N ILE A 125 -3.47 -15.24 -13.76
CA ILE A 125 -3.57 -14.53 -12.48
C ILE A 125 -2.23 -13.90 -12.12
N ALA A 126 -1.14 -14.66 -12.20
CA ALA A 126 0.20 -14.18 -11.89
C ALA A 126 0.66 -13.07 -12.85
N ALA A 127 0.34 -13.20 -14.14
CA ALA A 127 0.65 -12.16 -15.15
C ALA A 127 -0.12 -10.86 -14.82
N GLN A 128 -1.40 -10.96 -14.53
CA GLN A 128 -2.24 -9.81 -14.25
C GLN A 128 -1.89 -9.15 -12.92
N PHE A 129 -1.48 -9.92 -11.90
CA PHE A 129 -0.98 -9.37 -10.64
C PHE A 129 0.28 -8.52 -10.84
N ARG A 130 1.18 -8.90 -11.78
CA ARG A 130 2.32 -8.05 -12.15
C ARG A 130 1.87 -6.71 -12.72
N SER A 131 0.82 -6.69 -13.56
CA SER A 131 0.26 -5.45 -14.11
C SER A 131 -0.31 -4.54 -13.01
N VAL A 132 -1.03 -5.10 -12.03
CA VAL A 132 -1.49 -4.36 -10.84
C VAL A 132 -0.31 -3.75 -10.09
N THR A 133 0.75 -4.52 -9.86
CA THR A 133 1.96 -4.04 -9.16
C THR A 133 2.66 -2.92 -9.94
N GLN A 134 2.72 -3.03 -11.28
CA GLN A 134 3.27 -1.98 -12.14
C GLN A 134 2.45 -0.69 -12.07
N ALA A 135 1.12 -0.78 -12.06
CA ALA A 135 0.25 0.38 -11.88
C ALA A 135 0.48 1.08 -10.53
N CYS A 136 0.62 0.30 -9.44
CA CYS A 136 0.97 0.84 -8.12
C CYS A 136 2.31 1.57 -8.14
N ASN A 137 3.35 0.95 -8.69
CA ASN A 137 4.70 1.51 -8.74
C ASN A 137 4.75 2.78 -9.60
N GLY A 138 4.11 2.78 -10.77
CA GLY A 138 4.08 3.96 -11.65
C GLY A 138 3.42 5.17 -11.00
N CYS A 139 2.32 4.95 -10.28
CA CYS A 139 1.69 6.01 -9.49
C CYS A 139 2.61 6.51 -8.36
N HIS A 140 3.19 5.60 -7.58
CA HIS A 140 4.07 5.96 -6.47
C HIS A 140 5.35 6.67 -6.94
N ASP A 141 5.94 6.27 -8.05
CA ASP A 141 7.12 6.95 -8.60
C ASP A 141 6.84 8.40 -9.01
N ALA A 142 5.65 8.68 -9.50
CA ALA A 142 5.26 10.02 -9.93
C ALA A 142 4.76 10.91 -8.78
N PHE A 143 4.01 10.34 -7.82
CA PHE A 143 3.16 11.10 -6.90
C PHE A 143 3.47 10.88 -5.42
N ARG A 144 4.31 9.90 -5.04
CA ARG A 144 4.74 9.65 -3.66
C ARG A 144 6.19 10.09 -3.45
N ALA A 145 6.47 10.78 -2.36
CA ALA A 145 7.84 11.07 -1.95
C ALA A 145 8.55 9.76 -1.54
N ARG A 146 9.80 9.62 -1.95
CA ARG A 146 10.64 8.52 -1.47
C ARG A 146 11.05 8.81 -0.04
N GLU A 147 10.96 7.83 0.85
CA GLU A 147 11.56 7.96 2.17
C GLU A 147 13.03 8.35 2.02
N ARG A 148 13.44 9.39 2.73
CA ARG A 148 14.88 9.71 2.86
C ARG A 148 15.48 8.61 3.77
N ARG A 149 16.24 7.73 3.16
CA ARG A 149 17.08 6.80 3.90
C ARG A 149 18.22 7.56 4.57
#